data_472c4b087b24d3be2b918f09d928a043
#
_entry.id   472c4b087b24d3be2b918f09d928a043
#
_cell.length_a   1.000
_cell.length_b   1.000
_cell.length_c   1.000
_cell.angle_alpha   90.00
_cell.angle_beta   90.00
_cell.angle_gamma   90.00
#
_symmetry.space_group_name_H-M   'P 1'
#
loop_
_entity.id
_entity.type
_entity.pdbx_description
1 polymer ?
#
loop_
_entity_poly.entity_id
_entity_poly.type
_entity_poly.pdbx_seq_one_letter_code
_entity_poly.pdbx_strand_id
1 'polypeptide(L)'
;MRVSTGRRVRRLGAAALGAAILGAMTMAPVSPAQAAVACSVQYQYSEWNGGMSVNLTLRNTGDAWSGWTLGFTFGNGSQKVTQGWSATWSQSGQNVTATSMPWNGTIAGGQSASIGFNGTWSGANPVPSAFTVNGVTCGGSGSTTTTTRPTTTTRPTTTTRPTTTTRPTTTTRPTTTTTSTGPTGTPVGINGQLHVCGTKLCNQYNQPIQLRGMSTHGIQWFSKCYNTASLDALADDWKADLLRIAMYVQEQGYETNPSGFTAQVNSLVDQAEARGMYAIIDFHTLTPGDPNYNLNNARTFFAAVAARHANKNNVIYEIANEPNGVSWSSIKSYAEQVIPVIRNADPDAIVIVGTRAWSSLGVSEGGNENEVINSPVNAGNVMYAFHFYAASHGDNYRQTLSRAAARIPMFVTEFGTVTYTGDGGVDQSSSTAWFNLMDSLKVSYANWTFSDHTESSAAFKAGTCSGSNYAGTSVLKESGILVRSRIMTSDNFPTS
;
A
#
# COMPACT_ATOMS: atom_id res chain seq x y z
N MET A 1 8.47 -69.00 -18.84
CA MET A 1 9.23 -70.28 -18.76
C MET A 1 10.00 -70.31 -17.46
N ARG A 2 9.71 -71.35 -16.62
CA ARG A 2 10.49 -72.00 -15.56
C ARG A 2 11.17 -71.08 -14.50
N VAL A 3 10.72 -71.04 -13.24
CA VAL A 3 10.69 -72.09 -12.13
C VAL A 3 12.09 -72.51 -11.70
N SER A 4 12.41 -72.31 -10.40
CA SER A 4 13.01 -73.27 -9.47
C SER A 4 13.47 -72.52 -8.20
N THR A 5 12.87 -72.64 -7.06
CA THR A 5 12.82 -73.65 -5.96
C THR A 5 14.18 -73.99 -5.31
N GLY A 6 14.15 -73.91 -3.98
CA GLY A 6 14.87 -74.77 -3.04
C GLY A 6 15.82 -74.01 -2.11
N ARG A 7 16.02 -74.24 -0.83
CA ARG A 7 15.56 -75.32 0.07
C ARG A 7 15.98 -74.93 1.51
N ARG A 8 15.25 -75.31 2.47
CA ARG A 8 15.51 -75.22 3.92
C ARG A 8 16.76 -75.96 4.37
N VAL A 9 17.42 -75.51 5.42
CA VAL A 9 18.04 -76.38 6.43
C VAL A 9 17.78 -75.85 7.82
N ARG A 10 17.19 -76.74 8.65
CA ARG A 10 17.06 -76.62 10.12
C ARG A 10 18.40 -77.07 10.74
N ARG A 11 18.81 -76.50 11.87
CA ARG A 11 19.46 -77.23 12.97
C ARG A 11 19.01 -76.70 14.33
N LEU A 12 18.63 -77.61 15.17
CA LEU A 12 18.31 -77.53 16.59
C LEU A 12 19.60 -77.42 17.44
N GLY A 13 19.46 -76.82 18.61
CA GLY A 13 20.45 -76.99 19.66
C GLY A 13 20.24 -76.15 20.89
N ALA A 14 19.57 -76.75 21.88
CA ALA A 14 19.82 -76.76 23.32
C ALA A 14 19.55 -75.51 24.19
N ALA A 15 18.76 -75.78 25.19
CA ALA A 15 18.31 -74.92 26.26
C ALA A 15 19.41 -74.59 27.30
N ALA A 16 19.28 -73.38 27.91
CA ALA A 16 19.75 -73.13 29.24
C ALA A 16 18.72 -72.25 29.94
N LEU A 17 18.17 -72.75 31.03
CA LEU A 17 17.29 -72.02 31.97
C LEU A 17 18.09 -70.95 32.72
N GLY A 18 17.70 -69.72 32.62
CA GLY A 18 18.10 -68.66 33.51
C GLY A 18 16.85 -67.88 33.95
N ALA A 19 16.43 -68.05 35.19
CA ALA A 19 15.32 -67.31 35.79
C ALA A 19 15.72 -65.84 35.96
N ALA A 20 15.15 -64.95 35.13
CA ALA A 20 15.20 -63.53 35.32
C ALA A 20 13.85 -63.04 35.84
N ILE A 21 13.87 -62.44 37.04
CA ILE A 21 12.76 -61.75 37.69
C ILE A 21 12.41 -60.53 36.82
N LEU A 22 11.32 -60.56 36.07
CA LEU A 22 10.78 -59.36 35.43
C LEU A 22 10.05 -58.52 36.45
N GLY A 23 10.70 -57.48 36.97
CA GLY A 23 10.01 -56.35 37.59
C GLY A 23 9.16 -55.61 36.54
N ALA A 24 7.84 -55.73 36.62
CA ALA A 24 6.93 -54.95 35.80
C ALA A 24 7.03 -53.47 36.23
N MET A 25 7.86 -52.65 35.51
CA MET A 25 7.73 -51.20 35.56
C MET A 25 6.46 -50.82 34.82
N THR A 26 5.40 -50.48 35.54
CA THR A 26 4.24 -49.78 35.01
C THR A 26 4.68 -48.39 34.57
N MET A 27 4.91 -48.19 33.26
CA MET A 27 5.00 -46.87 32.71
C MET A 27 3.63 -46.19 32.84
N ALA A 28 3.52 -45.24 33.74
CA ALA A 28 2.39 -44.33 33.76
C ALA A 28 2.30 -43.62 32.41
N PRO A 29 1.10 -43.45 31.80
CA PRO A 29 0.95 -42.70 30.57
C PRO A 29 1.41 -41.24 30.85
N VAL A 30 2.48 -40.80 30.16
CA VAL A 30 2.89 -39.40 30.17
C VAL A 30 1.81 -38.67 29.35
N SER A 31 0.90 -38.00 30.03
CA SER A 31 -0.02 -37.07 29.37
C SER A 31 0.84 -36.03 28.61
N PRO A 32 0.58 -35.76 27.32
CA PRO A 32 1.29 -34.69 26.63
C PRO A 32 1.11 -33.41 27.43
N ALA A 33 2.21 -32.74 27.75
CA ALA A 33 2.15 -31.46 28.43
C ALA A 33 1.37 -30.52 27.50
N GLN A 34 0.24 -30.03 27.96
CA GLN A 34 -0.58 -29.10 27.23
C GLN A 34 0.24 -27.79 27.14
N ALA A 35 0.45 -27.29 25.90
CA ALA A 35 1.19 -26.07 25.65
C ALA A 35 0.66 -24.94 26.55
N ALA A 36 1.56 -24.31 27.31
CA ALA A 36 1.18 -23.27 28.27
C ALA A 36 0.78 -22.00 27.51
N VAL A 37 -0.51 -21.69 27.49
CA VAL A 37 -1.02 -20.44 26.94
C VAL A 37 -0.64 -19.30 27.90
N ALA A 38 0.19 -18.36 27.42
CA ALA A 38 0.47 -17.12 28.11
C ALA A 38 0.37 -15.98 27.10
N CYS A 39 -0.23 -14.86 27.50
CA CYS A 39 -0.53 -13.76 26.59
C CYS A 39 -0.47 -12.40 27.29
N SER A 40 -0.21 -11.36 26.50
CA SER A 40 -0.53 -9.97 26.84
C SER A 40 -1.33 -9.34 25.72
N VAL A 41 -2.25 -8.45 26.06
CA VAL A 41 -3.07 -7.71 25.08
C VAL A 41 -2.88 -6.22 25.31
N GLN A 42 -2.52 -5.51 24.25
CA GLN A 42 -2.52 -4.06 24.22
C GLN A 42 -3.78 -3.60 23.51
N TYR A 43 -4.56 -2.73 24.13
CA TYR A 43 -5.80 -2.16 23.61
C TYR A 43 -5.58 -0.67 23.37
N GLN A 44 -5.56 -0.27 22.11
CA GLN A 44 -5.42 1.13 21.67
C GLN A 44 -6.74 1.55 21.00
N TYR A 45 -7.24 2.71 21.33
CA TYR A 45 -8.48 3.22 20.72
C TYR A 45 -8.45 4.71 20.47
N SER A 46 -9.17 5.12 19.46
CA SER A 46 -9.58 6.48 19.20
C SER A 46 -11.10 6.52 19.19
N GLU A 47 -11.68 7.63 19.70
CA GLU A 47 -13.13 7.79 19.78
C GLU A 47 -13.58 9.14 19.25
N TRP A 48 -14.79 9.17 18.72
CA TRP A 48 -15.52 10.36 18.32
C TRP A 48 -16.96 10.25 18.81
N ASN A 49 -17.78 11.27 18.62
CA ASN A 49 -19.16 11.26 19.10
C ASN A 49 -19.94 10.05 18.55
N GLY A 50 -20.23 9.10 19.43
CA GLY A 50 -20.97 7.87 19.12
C GLY A 50 -20.20 6.77 18.40
N GLY A 51 -18.89 6.93 18.13
CA GLY A 51 -18.09 5.93 17.45
C GLY A 51 -16.70 5.72 18.04
N MET A 52 -16.08 4.59 17.74
CA MET A 52 -14.72 4.25 18.14
C MET A 52 -14.05 3.39 17.09
N SER A 53 -12.72 3.50 17.00
CA SER A 53 -11.85 2.55 16.30
C SER A 53 -10.86 1.98 17.29
N VAL A 54 -10.71 0.65 17.30
CA VAL A 54 -9.91 -0.08 18.27
C VAL A 54 -8.91 -0.97 17.57
N ASN A 55 -7.63 -0.87 17.98
CA ASN A 55 -6.57 -1.78 17.58
C ASN A 55 -6.11 -2.58 18.79
N LEU A 56 -6.02 -3.90 18.62
CA LEU A 56 -5.51 -4.82 19.62
C LEU A 56 -4.26 -5.52 19.11
N THR A 57 -3.22 -5.52 19.93
CA THR A 57 -2.03 -6.34 19.70
C THR A 57 -2.03 -7.49 20.70
N LEU A 58 -2.23 -8.70 20.17
CA LEU A 58 -2.16 -9.95 20.95
C LEU A 58 -0.73 -10.47 20.89
N ARG A 59 -0.04 -10.49 22.01
CA ARG A 59 1.31 -11.06 22.11
C ARG A 59 1.27 -12.42 22.79
N ASN A 60 1.83 -13.41 22.13
CA ASN A 60 2.07 -14.70 22.72
C ASN A 60 3.35 -14.64 23.60
N THR A 61 3.22 -14.88 24.90
CA THR A 61 4.36 -14.91 25.83
C THR A 61 4.65 -16.32 26.35
N GLY A 62 3.97 -17.34 25.80
CA GLY A 62 4.13 -18.76 26.11
C GLY A 62 4.55 -19.58 24.90
N ASP A 63 4.06 -20.83 24.86
CA ASP A 63 4.30 -21.75 23.75
C ASP A 63 3.54 -21.30 22.49
N ALA A 64 3.95 -21.80 21.31
CA ALA A 64 3.31 -21.45 20.04
C ALA A 64 1.81 -21.79 20.02
N TRP A 65 0.99 -20.86 19.54
CA TRP A 65 -0.44 -21.09 19.31
C TRP A 65 -0.66 -21.61 17.89
N SER A 66 -1.53 -22.62 17.75
CA SER A 66 -2.00 -23.15 16.45
C SER A 66 -3.39 -22.65 16.06
N GLY A 67 -3.93 -21.71 16.81
CA GLY A 67 -5.19 -21.01 16.70
C GLY A 67 -5.42 -20.21 17.97
N TRP A 68 -6.13 -19.09 17.87
CA TRP A 68 -6.45 -18.28 19.04
C TRP A 68 -7.88 -17.74 18.97
N THR A 69 -8.46 -17.59 20.15
CA THR A 69 -9.73 -16.90 20.36
C THR A 69 -9.52 -15.88 21.48
N LEU A 70 -9.60 -14.59 21.13
CA LEU A 70 -9.61 -13.49 22.08
C LEU A 70 -11.04 -13.34 22.62
N GLY A 71 -11.17 -13.12 23.94
CA GLY A 71 -12.42 -12.76 24.59
C GLY A 71 -12.25 -11.54 25.47
N PHE A 72 -13.26 -10.66 25.51
CA PHE A 72 -13.36 -9.55 26.46
C PHE A 72 -14.83 -9.12 26.66
N THR A 73 -15.06 -8.34 27.69
CA THR A 73 -16.40 -7.81 27.98
C THR A 73 -16.37 -6.28 27.96
N PHE A 74 -17.23 -5.67 27.18
CA PHE A 74 -17.42 -4.20 27.21
C PHE A 74 -17.97 -3.73 28.56
N GLY A 75 -17.48 -2.61 29.03
CA GLY A 75 -17.92 -2.02 30.31
C GLY A 75 -19.30 -1.33 30.23
N ASN A 76 -19.83 -1.08 29.02
CA ASN A 76 -21.12 -0.43 28.78
C ASN A 76 -21.93 -1.24 27.76
N GLY A 77 -23.21 -1.50 28.05
CA GLY A 77 -24.11 -2.28 27.20
C GLY A 77 -24.43 -1.61 25.84
N SER A 78 -24.16 -0.32 25.69
CA SER A 78 -24.31 0.39 24.41
C SER A 78 -23.14 0.22 23.44
N GLN A 79 -21.99 -0.28 23.92
CA GLN A 79 -20.81 -0.52 23.07
C GLN A 79 -21.06 -1.69 22.12
N LYS A 80 -20.83 -1.47 20.82
CA LYS A 80 -21.05 -2.47 19.76
C LYS A 80 -19.88 -2.51 18.81
N VAL A 81 -19.45 -3.72 18.45
CA VAL A 81 -18.59 -3.97 17.28
C VAL A 81 -19.46 -3.85 16.04
N THR A 82 -19.10 -2.96 15.11
CA THR A 82 -19.82 -2.76 13.85
C THR A 82 -19.09 -3.38 12.66
N GLN A 83 -17.76 -3.34 12.66
CA GLN A 83 -16.92 -3.89 11.63
C GLN A 83 -15.59 -4.30 12.26
N GLY A 84 -15.17 -5.55 12.11
CA GLY A 84 -13.89 -6.03 12.59
C GLY A 84 -12.98 -6.49 11.46
N TRP A 85 -11.67 -6.46 11.69
CA TRP A 85 -10.64 -6.94 10.75
C TRP A 85 -9.63 -7.86 11.40
N SER A 86 -8.97 -8.66 10.58
CA SER A 86 -7.93 -9.65 10.96
C SER A 86 -8.39 -10.72 11.95
N ALA A 87 -9.70 -10.88 12.14
CA ALA A 87 -10.32 -11.93 12.95
C ALA A 87 -11.78 -12.11 12.54
N THR A 88 -12.38 -13.25 12.87
CA THR A 88 -13.84 -13.43 12.84
C THR A 88 -14.41 -12.92 14.14
N TRP A 89 -15.16 -11.82 14.08
CA TRP A 89 -15.74 -11.14 15.23
C TRP A 89 -17.17 -11.57 15.52
N SER A 90 -17.49 -11.73 16.79
CA SER A 90 -18.84 -12.01 17.28
C SER A 90 -19.09 -11.25 18.59
N GLN A 91 -20.30 -10.76 18.79
CA GLN A 91 -20.71 -10.10 20.01
C GLN A 91 -22.08 -10.60 20.47
N SER A 92 -22.18 -10.97 21.74
CA SER A 92 -23.43 -11.31 22.42
C SER A 92 -23.58 -10.47 23.68
N GLY A 93 -24.52 -9.52 23.66
CA GLY A 93 -24.63 -8.52 24.72
C GLY A 93 -23.35 -7.66 24.82
N GLN A 94 -22.68 -7.69 25.96
CA GLN A 94 -21.40 -7.03 26.20
C GLN A 94 -20.19 -7.93 25.90
N ASN A 95 -20.38 -9.24 25.74
CA ASN A 95 -19.29 -10.17 25.51
C ASN A 95 -18.89 -10.17 24.04
N VAL A 96 -17.62 -9.94 23.80
CA VAL A 96 -17.01 -9.94 22.46
C VAL A 96 -16.01 -11.06 22.34
N THR A 97 -16.04 -11.75 21.21
CA THR A 97 -15.04 -12.75 20.83
C THR A 97 -14.46 -12.41 19.46
N ALA A 98 -13.16 -12.65 19.28
CA ALA A 98 -12.47 -12.59 18.01
C ALA A 98 -11.65 -13.86 17.81
N THR A 99 -11.95 -14.63 16.77
CA THR A 99 -11.28 -15.89 16.45
C THR A 99 -10.31 -15.68 15.29
N SER A 100 -9.14 -16.31 15.37
CA SER A 100 -8.11 -16.24 14.35
C SER A 100 -8.61 -16.64 12.95
N MET A 101 -8.08 -15.98 11.94
CA MET A 101 -8.22 -16.38 10.55
C MET A 101 -7.21 -17.50 10.22
N PRO A 102 -7.42 -18.28 9.14
CA PRO A 102 -6.49 -19.34 8.75
C PRO A 102 -5.02 -18.88 8.58
N TRP A 103 -4.82 -17.65 8.17
CA TRP A 103 -3.51 -17.08 7.88
C TRP A 103 -2.78 -16.47 9.09
N ASN A 104 -3.46 -16.19 10.21
CA ASN A 104 -2.87 -15.61 11.41
C ASN A 104 -3.10 -16.44 12.67
N GLY A 105 -3.56 -17.67 12.53
CA GLY A 105 -3.84 -18.58 13.66
C GLY A 105 -2.57 -19.06 14.36
N THR A 106 -1.47 -19.21 13.65
CA THR A 106 -0.19 -19.65 14.22
C THR A 106 0.61 -18.46 14.71
N ILE A 107 0.85 -18.36 16.01
CA ILE A 107 1.68 -17.33 16.63
C ILE A 107 2.75 -18.00 17.48
N ALA A 108 4.01 -17.91 17.07
CA ALA A 108 5.13 -18.45 17.84
C ALA A 108 5.32 -17.69 19.16
N GLY A 109 5.98 -18.33 20.14
CA GLY A 109 6.34 -17.66 21.40
C GLY A 109 7.13 -16.38 21.18
N GLY A 110 6.72 -15.31 21.83
CA GLY A 110 7.31 -13.97 21.68
C GLY A 110 6.80 -13.15 20.49
N GLN A 111 6.02 -13.74 19.58
CA GLN A 111 5.42 -13.05 18.43
C GLN A 111 4.03 -12.48 18.75
N SER A 112 3.51 -11.64 17.85
CA SER A 112 2.25 -10.93 18.06
C SER A 112 1.37 -11.00 16.81
N ALA A 113 0.05 -10.91 17.01
CA ALA A 113 -0.92 -10.61 15.96
C ALA A 113 -1.61 -9.28 16.24
N SER A 114 -1.88 -8.52 15.18
CA SER A 114 -2.65 -7.28 15.26
C SER A 114 -4.02 -7.50 14.64
N ILE A 115 -5.06 -7.11 15.38
CA ILE A 115 -6.47 -7.19 14.99
C ILE A 115 -7.17 -5.90 15.41
N GLY A 116 -8.41 -5.69 14.96
CA GLY A 116 -9.13 -4.52 15.45
C GLY A 116 -10.58 -4.48 14.98
N PHE A 117 -11.27 -3.42 15.42
CA PHE A 117 -12.65 -3.20 15.03
C PHE A 117 -13.03 -1.72 15.09
N ASN A 118 -14.00 -1.35 14.28
CA ASN A 118 -14.80 -0.14 14.47
C ASN A 118 -16.03 -0.48 15.31
N GLY A 119 -16.45 0.45 16.14
CA GLY A 119 -17.58 0.26 17.00
C GLY A 119 -18.38 1.53 17.23
N THR A 120 -19.56 1.36 17.85
CA THR A 120 -20.41 2.46 18.32
C THR A 120 -20.60 2.39 19.81
N TRP A 121 -20.91 3.54 20.42
CA TRP A 121 -21.22 3.64 21.83
C TRP A 121 -22.15 4.85 22.12
N SER A 122 -22.80 4.83 23.27
CA SER A 122 -23.56 5.96 23.78
C SER A 122 -23.41 6.07 25.29
N GLY A 123 -23.44 7.30 25.81
CA GLY A 123 -23.23 7.59 27.23
C GLY A 123 -21.75 7.54 27.62
N ALA A 124 -21.16 6.37 27.73
CA ALA A 124 -19.77 6.18 28.10
C ALA A 124 -19.11 5.08 27.27
N ASN A 125 -17.78 5.21 27.04
CA ASN A 125 -16.97 4.25 26.29
C ASN A 125 -15.80 3.71 27.14
N PRO A 126 -16.06 2.95 28.24
CA PRO A 126 -15.01 2.43 29.08
C PRO A 126 -14.23 1.31 28.35
N VAL A 127 -12.93 1.28 28.60
CA VAL A 127 -12.02 0.22 28.10
C VAL A 127 -12.35 -1.08 28.83
N PRO A 128 -12.33 -2.26 28.13
CA PRO A 128 -12.43 -3.55 28.78
C PRO A 128 -11.36 -3.75 29.87
N SER A 129 -11.77 -4.28 31.01
CA SER A 129 -10.88 -4.45 32.17
C SER A 129 -10.00 -5.68 32.12
N ALA A 130 -10.37 -6.67 31.31
CA ALA A 130 -9.63 -7.92 31.18
C ALA A 130 -9.82 -8.52 29.78
N PHE A 131 -8.79 -9.24 29.35
CA PHE A 131 -8.77 -9.98 28.08
C PHE A 131 -8.37 -11.44 28.34
N THR A 132 -8.93 -12.34 27.56
CA THR A 132 -8.54 -13.76 27.57
C THR A 132 -8.12 -14.19 26.16
N VAL A 133 -7.13 -15.08 26.07
CA VAL A 133 -6.80 -15.79 24.84
C VAL A 133 -6.89 -17.30 25.13
N ASN A 134 -7.67 -18.01 24.32
CA ASN A 134 -7.96 -19.43 24.48
C ASN A 134 -8.45 -19.77 25.92
N GLY A 135 -9.24 -18.87 26.52
CA GLY A 135 -9.79 -19.02 27.86
C GLY A 135 -8.83 -18.66 29.01
N VAL A 136 -7.56 -18.33 28.71
CA VAL A 136 -6.58 -17.93 29.71
C VAL A 136 -6.52 -16.41 29.79
N THR A 137 -6.59 -15.87 31.01
CA THR A 137 -6.50 -14.42 31.24
C THR A 137 -5.09 -13.91 30.91
N CYS A 138 -5.02 -12.89 30.07
CA CYS A 138 -3.77 -12.27 29.66
C CYS A 138 -3.21 -11.32 30.72
N GLY A 139 -1.91 -11.40 30.99
CA GLY A 139 -1.21 -10.46 31.86
C GLY A 139 -0.93 -9.12 31.15
N GLY A 140 -1.01 -8.01 31.91
CA GLY A 140 -0.59 -6.68 31.45
C GLY A 140 -1.53 -6.03 30.43
N SER A 141 -2.63 -5.46 30.91
CA SER A 141 -3.45 -4.54 30.10
C SER A 141 -2.85 -3.14 30.18
N GLY A 142 -1.92 -2.82 29.26
CA GLY A 142 -1.46 -1.44 29.02
C GLY A 142 -2.49 -0.72 28.14
N SER A 143 -3.34 0.12 28.72
CA SER A 143 -4.20 1.05 27.97
C SER A 143 -3.44 2.35 27.70
N THR A 144 -3.16 2.65 26.43
CA THR A 144 -2.68 3.99 26.05
C THR A 144 -3.82 4.72 25.35
N THR A 145 -4.37 5.72 26.04
CA THR A 145 -5.38 6.62 25.51
C THR A 145 -4.71 7.73 24.73
N THR A 146 -4.97 7.84 23.45
CA THR A 146 -4.71 9.08 22.70
C THR A 146 -6.01 9.86 22.64
N THR A 147 -6.27 10.70 23.64
CA THR A 147 -7.45 11.57 23.69
C THR A 147 -7.13 12.85 22.94
N THR A 148 -7.72 13.06 21.78
CA THR A 148 -7.92 14.39 21.24
C THR A 148 -9.33 14.85 21.66
N ARG A 149 -9.40 15.49 22.83
CA ARG A 149 -10.61 16.17 23.29
C ARG A 149 -10.66 17.56 22.67
N PRO A 150 -11.73 17.98 21.97
CA PRO A 150 -12.02 19.39 21.74
C PRO A 150 -12.46 19.99 23.06
N THR A 151 -11.68 20.87 23.62
CA THR A 151 -12.07 21.70 24.76
C THR A 151 -13.11 22.74 24.28
N THR A 152 -14.37 22.55 24.65
CA THR A 152 -15.34 23.61 24.61
C THR A 152 -15.06 24.58 25.78
N THR A 153 -14.48 25.73 25.43
CA THR A 153 -14.33 26.83 26.36
C THR A 153 -15.60 27.68 26.29
N THR A 154 -16.31 27.73 27.39
CA THR A 154 -17.41 28.64 27.63
C THR A 154 -16.96 30.10 27.54
N ARG A 155 -17.72 30.87 26.78
CA ARG A 155 -17.61 32.30 26.54
C ARG A 155 -17.86 33.12 27.82
N PRO A 156 -17.03 34.12 28.16
CA PRO A 156 -17.47 35.34 28.81
C PRO A 156 -17.56 36.47 27.78
N THR A 157 -18.69 37.14 27.77
CA THR A 157 -18.95 38.42 27.12
C THR A 157 -18.26 39.57 27.87
N THR A 158 -17.55 40.46 27.20
CA THR A 158 -17.79 41.90 27.06
C THR A 158 -16.61 42.62 26.42
N THR A 159 -16.95 43.33 25.35
CA THR A 159 -16.57 44.68 24.89
C THR A 159 -15.17 45.22 25.20
N THR A 160 -14.35 45.42 24.17
CA THR A 160 -13.93 46.75 23.66
C THR A 160 -13.02 46.58 22.42
N ARG A 161 -13.34 47.36 21.37
CA ARG A 161 -12.51 47.49 20.16
C ARG A 161 -11.35 48.42 20.48
N PRO A 162 -10.13 48.07 20.10
CA PRO A 162 -9.19 49.02 19.51
C PRO A 162 -8.79 48.65 18.09
N THR A 163 -8.59 49.66 17.34
CA THR A 163 -8.15 49.89 15.99
C THR A 163 -6.84 49.23 15.64
N THR A 164 -6.78 48.74 14.36
CA THR A 164 -5.58 48.56 13.49
C THR A 164 -4.33 47.97 14.14
N THR A 165 -4.05 46.73 13.81
CA THR A 165 -2.71 46.21 13.85
C THR A 165 -2.44 45.44 12.57
N THR A 166 -1.41 45.90 11.89
CA THR A 166 -0.69 45.36 10.75
C THR A 166 -0.74 43.84 10.62
N ARG A 167 -1.10 43.40 9.41
CA ARG A 167 -0.91 42.08 8.86
C ARG A 167 0.48 41.54 9.25
N PRO A 168 0.62 40.32 9.82
CA PRO A 168 1.93 39.72 9.96
C PRO A 168 2.52 39.51 8.55
N THR A 169 3.67 40.11 8.35
CA THR A 169 4.54 39.85 7.23
C THR A 169 4.84 38.34 7.22
N THR A 170 4.51 37.69 6.13
CA THR A 170 5.02 36.36 5.79
C THR A 170 6.53 36.38 5.97
N THR A 171 7.02 35.70 7.00
CA THR A 171 8.42 35.36 7.11
C THR A 171 8.70 34.40 5.96
N THR A 172 9.33 34.90 4.91
CA THR A 172 9.94 34.06 3.90
C THR A 172 10.98 33.21 4.60
N ARG A 173 10.67 31.93 4.77
CA ARG A 173 11.65 30.89 5.11
C ARG A 173 12.76 31.00 4.04
N PRO A 174 14.04 30.92 4.41
CA PRO A 174 15.10 30.85 3.43
C PRO A 174 14.80 29.70 2.48
N THR A 175 14.63 30.01 1.19
CA THR A 175 14.61 29.01 0.14
C THR A 175 16.01 28.38 0.14
N THR A 176 16.18 27.26 0.82
CA THR A 176 17.30 26.40 0.54
C THR A 176 17.13 25.98 -0.91
N THR A 177 17.97 26.52 -1.77
CA THR A 177 18.11 26.04 -3.14
C THR A 177 18.62 24.60 -3.01
N THR A 178 17.70 23.64 -2.97
CA THR A 178 18.03 22.23 -3.06
C THR A 178 18.61 22.04 -4.45
N THR A 179 19.89 21.79 -4.51
CA THR A 179 20.57 21.45 -5.77
C THR A 179 19.94 20.14 -6.26
N SER A 180 19.42 20.13 -7.49
CA SER A 180 18.90 18.92 -8.12
C SER A 180 19.91 17.78 -7.96
N THR A 181 19.48 16.65 -7.44
CA THR A 181 20.34 15.49 -7.22
C THR A 181 20.50 14.62 -8.49
N GLY A 182 19.74 14.91 -9.56
CA GLY A 182 19.81 14.14 -10.81
C GLY A 182 20.97 14.56 -11.72
N PRO A 183 21.50 13.64 -12.57
CA PRO A 183 22.49 13.97 -13.59
C PRO A 183 22.00 15.06 -14.55
N THR A 184 22.90 15.91 -15.00
CA THR A 184 22.59 17.00 -15.94
C THR A 184 21.97 16.47 -17.23
N GLY A 185 20.91 17.11 -17.71
CA GLY A 185 20.23 16.73 -18.95
C GLY A 185 19.20 15.60 -18.79
N THR A 186 19.06 15.06 -17.60
CA THR A 186 18.01 14.06 -17.28
C THR A 186 16.72 14.74 -16.81
N PRO A 187 15.58 14.01 -16.76
CA PRO A 187 14.32 14.58 -16.27
C PRO A 187 14.43 15.26 -14.92
N VAL A 188 15.06 14.63 -13.91
CA VAL A 188 15.28 15.22 -12.57
C VAL A 188 16.28 16.37 -12.64
N GLY A 189 17.36 16.22 -13.43
CA GLY A 189 18.38 17.25 -13.58
C GLY A 189 17.85 18.55 -14.19
N ILE A 190 16.85 18.46 -15.08
CA ILE A 190 16.20 19.63 -15.71
C ILE A 190 15.11 20.18 -14.79
N ASN A 191 14.22 19.34 -14.28
CA ASN A 191 13.00 19.79 -13.64
C ASN A 191 13.13 20.00 -12.11
N GLY A 192 14.11 19.38 -11.45
CA GLY A 192 14.36 19.52 -10.01
C GLY A 192 13.19 19.06 -9.14
N GLN A 193 12.97 19.77 -8.03
CA GLN A 193 11.85 19.50 -7.14
C GLN A 193 10.52 19.85 -7.81
N LEU A 194 9.62 18.87 -7.86
CA LEU A 194 8.29 19.07 -8.43
C LEU A 194 7.30 19.60 -7.40
N HIS A 195 6.29 20.30 -7.88
CA HIS A 195 5.17 20.77 -7.04
C HIS A 195 3.89 20.92 -7.85
N VAL A 196 2.77 21.03 -7.17
CA VAL A 196 1.48 21.32 -7.80
C VAL A 196 1.30 22.82 -7.95
N CYS A 197 1.07 23.28 -9.18
CA CYS A 197 0.75 24.68 -9.48
C CYS A 197 -0.62 24.78 -10.18
N GLY A 198 -1.62 25.24 -9.46
CA GLY A 198 -3.01 25.21 -9.94
C GLY A 198 -3.49 23.78 -10.14
N THR A 199 -3.80 23.42 -11.39
CA THR A 199 -4.25 22.06 -11.74
C THR A 199 -3.15 21.24 -12.46
N LYS A 200 -1.89 21.65 -12.36
CA LYS A 200 -0.78 21.06 -13.13
C LYS A 200 0.34 20.57 -12.22
N LEU A 201 1.09 19.60 -12.73
CA LEU A 201 2.42 19.26 -12.23
C LEU A 201 3.41 20.29 -12.77
N CYS A 202 4.16 20.93 -11.89
CA CYS A 202 5.14 21.94 -12.25
C CYS A 202 6.56 21.58 -11.79
N ASN A 203 7.55 22.03 -12.56
CA ASN A 203 8.95 21.90 -12.22
C ASN A 203 9.41 23.02 -11.25
N GLN A 204 10.68 23.00 -10.84
CA GLN A 204 11.28 23.99 -9.95
C GLN A 204 11.17 25.44 -10.44
N TYR A 205 10.88 25.67 -11.73
CA TYR A 205 10.71 27.01 -12.34
C TYR A 205 9.22 27.43 -12.41
N ASN A 206 8.30 26.73 -11.74
CA ASN A 206 6.85 26.94 -11.83
C ASN A 206 6.28 26.75 -13.25
N GLN A 207 6.92 25.93 -14.08
CA GLN A 207 6.47 25.65 -15.43
C GLN A 207 5.73 24.31 -15.48
N PRO A 208 4.51 24.26 -16.07
CA PRO A 208 3.78 23.02 -16.22
C PRO A 208 4.52 22.01 -17.11
N ILE A 209 4.71 20.78 -16.59
CA ILE A 209 5.38 19.69 -17.29
C ILE A 209 4.47 18.46 -17.40
N GLN A 210 4.87 17.52 -18.25
CA GLN A 210 4.31 16.19 -18.34
C GLN A 210 5.44 15.18 -18.22
N LEU A 211 5.31 14.21 -17.31
CA LEU A 211 6.22 13.08 -17.17
C LEU A 211 5.62 11.84 -17.83
N ARG A 212 6.44 11.04 -18.50
CA ARG A 212 6.04 9.82 -19.21
C ARG A 212 6.90 8.65 -18.75
N GLY A 213 6.29 7.55 -18.37
CA GLY A 213 7.07 6.41 -17.90
C GLY A 213 6.30 5.10 -17.82
N MET A 214 6.89 4.20 -17.07
CA MET A 214 6.40 2.83 -16.90
C MET A 214 6.15 2.51 -15.43
N SER A 215 5.15 1.68 -15.17
CA SER A 215 4.96 1.02 -13.88
C SER A 215 5.67 -0.33 -13.87
N THR A 216 6.32 -0.68 -12.78
CA THR A 216 6.62 -2.10 -12.51
C THR A 216 5.31 -2.87 -12.43
N HIS A 217 5.33 -4.18 -12.67
CA HIS A 217 4.36 -5.11 -12.09
C HIS A 217 4.68 -5.28 -10.61
N GLY A 218 3.91 -6.08 -9.88
CA GLY A 218 4.20 -6.38 -8.49
C GLY A 218 5.67 -6.81 -8.30
N ILE A 219 6.40 -6.04 -7.49
CA ILE A 219 7.83 -6.25 -7.28
C ILE A 219 8.15 -7.59 -6.60
N GLN A 220 7.15 -8.23 -5.95
CA GLN A 220 7.27 -9.56 -5.35
C GLN A 220 7.37 -10.68 -6.40
N TRP A 221 6.74 -10.50 -7.56
CA TRP A 221 6.69 -11.54 -8.59
C TRP A 221 7.71 -11.32 -9.71
N PHE A 222 7.96 -10.04 -10.05
CA PHE A 222 8.76 -9.66 -11.22
C PHE A 222 10.05 -8.92 -10.85
N SER A 223 10.60 -9.17 -9.65
CA SER A 223 11.85 -8.51 -9.19
C SER A 223 13.02 -8.67 -10.18
N LYS A 224 13.07 -9.78 -10.94
CA LYS A 224 14.09 -10.01 -11.96
C LYS A 224 14.04 -9.01 -13.11
N CYS A 225 12.86 -8.44 -13.39
CA CYS A 225 12.68 -7.43 -14.43
C CYS A 225 13.27 -6.06 -14.05
N TYR A 226 13.62 -5.82 -12.78
CA TYR A 226 14.05 -4.51 -12.29
C TYR A 226 15.51 -4.59 -11.84
N ASN A 227 16.41 -4.59 -12.81
CA ASN A 227 17.84 -4.66 -12.63
C ASN A 227 18.55 -3.51 -13.38
N THR A 228 19.86 -3.40 -13.23
CA THR A 228 20.64 -2.33 -13.85
C THR A 228 20.39 -2.23 -15.36
N ALA A 229 20.45 -3.35 -16.09
CA ALA A 229 20.32 -3.35 -17.56
C ALA A 229 18.91 -2.93 -18.02
N SER A 230 17.86 -3.36 -17.31
CA SER A 230 16.48 -2.98 -17.64
C SER A 230 16.21 -1.50 -17.36
N LEU A 231 16.72 -0.99 -16.23
CA LEU A 231 16.52 0.41 -15.86
C LEU A 231 17.40 1.35 -16.71
N ASP A 232 18.59 0.91 -17.14
CA ASP A 232 19.38 1.62 -18.16
C ASP A 232 18.60 1.69 -19.48
N ALA A 233 18.01 0.57 -19.93
CA ALA A 233 17.18 0.57 -21.13
C ALA A 233 15.95 1.51 -20.97
N LEU A 234 15.31 1.53 -19.81
CA LEU A 234 14.18 2.42 -19.56
C LEU A 234 14.59 3.90 -19.64
N ALA A 235 15.71 4.27 -19.04
CA ALA A 235 16.22 5.63 -19.06
C ALA A 235 16.81 6.04 -20.43
N ASP A 236 17.65 5.18 -21.03
CA ASP A 236 18.47 5.55 -22.18
C ASP A 236 17.84 5.18 -23.52
N ASP A 237 17.18 4.02 -23.61
CA ASP A 237 16.56 3.54 -24.85
C ASP A 237 15.10 3.98 -24.98
N TRP A 238 14.34 4.00 -23.87
CA TRP A 238 12.95 4.47 -23.87
C TRP A 238 12.84 5.99 -23.63
N LYS A 239 13.88 6.61 -23.04
CA LYS A 239 13.85 8.03 -22.62
C LYS A 239 12.74 8.31 -21.60
N ALA A 240 12.49 7.37 -20.71
CA ALA A 240 11.44 7.50 -19.71
C ALA A 240 11.82 8.54 -18.63
N ASP A 241 10.84 9.34 -18.21
CA ASP A 241 10.99 10.35 -17.17
C ASP A 241 10.83 9.77 -15.77
N LEU A 242 10.06 8.69 -15.65
CA LEU A 242 9.69 8.12 -14.37
C LEU A 242 9.56 6.59 -14.39
N LEU A 243 9.77 6.02 -13.20
CA LEU A 243 9.42 4.65 -12.85
C LEU A 243 8.39 4.66 -11.72
N ARG A 244 7.21 4.06 -11.92
CA ARG A 244 6.27 3.77 -10.85
C ARG A 244 6.59 2.41 -10.26
N ILE A 245 6.73 2.33 -8.93
CA ILE A 245 7.14 1.13 -8.19
C ILE A 245 5.91 0.56 -7.50
N ALA A 246 5.28 -0.44 -8.12
CA ALA A 246 4.07 -1.09 -7.62
C ALA A 246 4.41 -2.08 -6.50
N MET A 247 4.40 -1.59 -5.25
CA MET A 247 4.59 -2.43 -4.07
C MET A 247 3.24 -2.91 -3.55
N TYR A 248 2.87 -4.12 -3.93
CA TYR A 248 1.66 -4.77 -3.43
C TYR A 248 1.69 -4.90 -1.92
N VAL A 249 0.57 -4.60 -1.28
CA VAL A 249 0.44 -4.72 0.18
C VAL A 249 0.03 -6.13 0.57
N GLN A 250 -1.05 -6.63 -0.04
CA GLN A 250 -1.50 -8.01 0.03
C GLN A 250 -0.79 -8.87 -1.04
N GLU A 251 -1.33 -10.04 -1.33
CA GLU A 251 -0.92 -10.91 -2.43
C GLU A 251 0.57 -11.26 -2.40
N GLN A 252 1.05 -11.70 -1.22
CA GLN A 252 2.46 -12.01 -0.95
C GLN A 252 3.38 -10.77 -0.95
N GLY A 253 2.80 -9.58 -0.87
CA GLY A 253 3.50 -8.31 -0.85
C GLY A 253 3.96 -7.88 0.54
N TYR A 254 3.88 -6.59 0.80
CA TYR A 254 4.41 -5.90 1.99
C TYR A 254 4.07 -6.58 3.32
N GLU A 255 2.83 -7.06 3.50
CA GLU A 255 2.40 -7.71 4.74
C GLU A 255 3.22 -8.94 5.11
N THR A 256 3.81 -9.63 4.13
CA THR A 256 4.58 -10.86 4.35
C THR A 256 6.02 -10.58 4.81
N ASN A 257 6.60 -9.45 4.39
CA ASN A 257 7.96 -9.04 4.73
C ASN A 257 8.12 -7.51 4.62
N PRO A 258 7.57 -6.73 5.59
CA PRO A 258 7.58 -5.27 5.52
C PRO A 258 8.96 -4.65 5.34
N SER A 259 9.97 -5.13 6.07
CA SER A 259 11.34 -4.62 5.98
C SER A 259 12.00 -4.94 4.63
N GLY A 260 11.79 -6.15 4.11
CA GLY A 260 12.33 -6.58 2.82
C GLY A 260 11.74 -5.77 1.67
N PHE A 261 10.43 -5.57 1.64
CA PHE A 261 9.78 -4.77 0.61
C PHE A 261 10.12 -3.27 0.71
N THR A 262 10.22 -2.73 1.93
CA THR A 262 10.74 -1.37 2.13
C THR A 262 12.16 -1.21 1.58
N ALA A 263 13.05 -2.17 1.82
CA ALA A 263 14.41 -2.16 1.29
C ALA A 263 14.44 -2.26 -0.24
N GLN A 264 13.57 -3.10 -0.83
CA GLN A 264 13.45 -3.24 -2.29
C GLN A 264 12.95 -1.95 -2.94
N VAL A 265 11.91 -1.32 -2.40
CA VAL A 265 11.43 0.00 -2.85
C VAL A 265 12.54 1.04 -2.77
N ASN A 266 13.23 1.14 -1.63
CA ASN A 266 14.34 2.07 -1.46
C ASN A 266 15.43 1.88 -2.52
N SER A 267 15.78 0.62 -2.82
CA SER A 267 16.78 0.30 -3.86
C SER A 267 16.32 0.75 -5.24
N LEU A 268 15.04 0.58 -5.59
CA LEU A 268 14.50 1.00 -6.89
C LEU A 268 14.44 2.54 -7.01
N VAL A 269 14.11 3.24 -5.93
CA VAL A 269 14.18 4.71 -5.87
C VAL A 269 15.61 5.20 -6.08
N ASP A 270 16.60 4.61 -5.40
CA ASP A 270 18.01 4.96 -5.55
C ASP A 270 18.50 4.69 -6.99
N GLN A 271 18.05 3.61 -7.62
CA GLN A 271 18.38 3.28 -9.00
C GLN A 271 17.73 4.24 -10.01
N ALA A 272 16.48 4.68 -9.77
CA ALA A 272 15.83 5.70 -10.59
C ALA A 272 16.56 7.05 -10.48
N GLU A 273 16.90 7.48 -9.26
CA GLU A 273 17.66 8.70 -9.01
C GLU A 273 19.00 8.71 -9.74
N ALA A 274 19.76 7.59 -9.66
CA ALA A 274 21.06 7.47 -10.32
C ALA A 274 20.98 7.66 -11.86
N ARG A 275 19.81 7.43 -12.45
CA ARG A 275 19.51 7.64 -13.88
C ARG A 275 18.77 8.95 -14.16
N GLY A 276 18.53 9.75 -13.13
CA GLY A 276 17.80 11.01 -13.24
C GLY A 276 16.32 10.85 -13.57
N MET A 277 15.74 9.70 -13.27
CA MET A 277 14.28 9.45 -13.37
C MET A 277 13.58 9.77 -12.07
N TYR A 278 12.35 10.26 -12.16
CA TYR A 278 11.46 10.32 -11.02
C TYR A 278 11.00 8.91 -10.62
N ALA A 279 10.68 8.75 -9.34
CA ALA A 279 10.16 7.49 -8.80
C ALA A 279 8.82 7.74 -8.11
N ILE A 280 7.76 7.06 -8.55
CA ILE A 280 6.51 6.99 -7.82
C ILE A 280 6.58 5.79 -6.90
N ILE A 281 6.51 6.00 -5.59
CA ILE A 281 6.37 4.93 -4.60
C ILE A 281 4.88 4.65 -4.43
N ASP A 282 4.42 3.56 -5.02
CA ASP A 282 3.02 3.17 -4.99
C ASP A 282 2.75 2.11 -3.92
N PHE A 283 1.95 2.48 -2.93
CA PHE A 283 1.37 1.57 -1.96
C PHE A 283 0.20 0.84 -2.60
N HIS A 284 0.52 -0.25 -3.31
CA HIS A 284 -0.37 -0.92 -4.26
C HIS A 284 -1.44 -1.75 -3.55
N THR A 285 -2.59 -1.13 -3.29
CA THR A 285 -3.77 -1.77 -2.70
C THR A 285 -4.81 -2.04 -3.77
N LEU A 286 -5.44 -3.23 -3.74
CA LEU A 286 -6.48 -3.64 -4.66
C LEU A 286 -7.65 -4.32 -3.93
N THR A 287 -7.36 -5.34 -3.15
CA THR A 287 -8.33 -6.09 -2.35
C THR A 287 -7.79 -6.30 -0.94
N PRO A 288 -8.50 -5.86 0.12
CA PRO A 288 -9.77 -5.13 0.09
C PRO A 288 -9.63 -3.72 -0.49
N GLY A 289 -10.69 -3.23 -1.15
CA GLY A 289 -10.68 -1.94 -1.84
C GLY A 289 -10.77 -0.71 -0.93
N ASP A 290 -11.09 -0.86 0.36
CA ASP A 290 -11.01 0.24 1.34
C ASP A 290 -9.57 0.42 1.80
N PRO A 291 -8.89 1.54 1.47
CA PRO A 291 -7.52 1.77 1.87
C PRO A 291 -7.34 1.87 3.39
N ASN A 292 -8.40 2.17 4.14
CA ASN A 292 -8.35 2.19 5.62
C ASN A 292 -8.03 0.82 6.22
N TYR A 293 -8.30 -0.27 5.50
CA TYR A 293 -7.88 -1.61 5.90
C TYR A 293 -6.36 -1.68 6.14
N ASN A 294 -5.59 -0.96 5.34
CA ASN A 294 -4.15 -0.93 5.39
C ASN A 294 -3.57 0.34 6.05
N LEU A 295 -4.37 1.14 6.73
CA LEU A 295 -3.94 2.44 7.27
C LEU A 295 -2.67 2.36 8.14
N ASN A 296 -2.58 1.36 9.02
CA ASN A 296 -1.43 1.22 9.91
C ASN A 296 -0.17 0.79 9.14
N ASN A 297 -0.31 -0.11 8.17
CA ASN A 297 0.78 -0.51 7.27
C ASN A 297 1.25 0.69 6.46
N ALA A 298 0.32 1.48 5.90
CA ALA A 298 0.63 2.70 5.15
C ALA A 298 1.39 3.72 6.00
N ARG A 299 0.93 3.98 7.22
CA ARG A 299 1.60 4.91 8.14
C ARG A 299 3.03 4.45 8.48
N THR A 300 3.22 3.17 8.72
CA THR A 300 4.55 2.60 9.02
C THR A 300 5.46 2.67 7.80
N PHE A 301 4.96 2.26 6.64
CA PHE A 301 5.71 2.27 5.40
C PHE A 301 6.10 3.68 4.98
N PHE A 302 5.14 4.59 4.91
CA PHE A 302 5.41 5.97 4.48
C PHE A 302 6.28 6.75 5.48
N ALA A 303 6.19 6.49 6.78
CA ALA A 303 7.12 7.08 7.74
C ALA A 303 8.57 6.67 7.43
N ALA A 304 8.79 5.40 7.10
CA ALA A 304 10.13 4.88 6.80
C ALA A 304 10.69 5.40 5.47
N VAL A 305 9.90 5.32 4.39
CA VAL A 305 10.38 5.74 3.06
C VAL A 305 10.50 7.27 2.93
N ALA A 306 9.58 8.04 3.53
CA ALA A 306 9.67 9.50 3.52
C ALA A 306 10.90 9.98 4.30
N ALA A 307 11.18 9.41 5.47
CA ALA A 307 12.40 9.74 6.23
C ALA A 307 13.69 9.38 5.46
N ARG A 308 13.67 8.28 4.69
CA ARG A 308 14.82 7.83 3.89
C ARG A 308 15.10 8.74 2.70
N HIS A 309 14.06 9.30 2.09
CA HIS A 309 14.14 10.00 0.82
C HIS A 309 13.87 11.51 0.90
N ALA A 310 13.71 12.07 2.09
CA ALA A 310 13.32 13.47 2.35
C ALA A 310 14.19 14.54 1.68
N ASN A 311 15.43 14.21 1.29
CA ASN A 311 16.36 15.14 0.63
C ASN A 311 16.49 14.90 -0.87
N LYS A 312 15.62 14.04 -1.45
CA LYS A 312 15.64 13.69 -2.87
C LYS A 312 14.56 14.45 -3.64
N ASN A 313 14.92 14.99 -4.79
CA ASN A 313 13.98 15.70 -5.66
C ASN A 313 13.17 14.76 -6.58
N ASN A 314 13.51 13.48 -6.62
CA ASN A 314 12.95 12.53 -7.58
C ASN A 314 11.79 11.69 -7.04
N VAL A 315 11.30 11.90 -5.82
CA VAL A 315 10.31 11.03 -5.19
C VAL A 315 8.91 11.64 -5.21
N ILE A 316 7.94 10.81 -5.58
CA ILE A 316 6.51 11.07 -5.55
C ILE A 316 5.86 9.91 -4.77
N TYR A 317 4.90 10.18 -3.91
CA TYR A 317 4.22 9.15 -3.10
C TYR A 317 2.80 8.93 -3.60
N GLU A 318 2.45 7.72 -3.98
CA GLU A 318 1.09 7.29 -4.29
C GLU A 318 0.57 6.42 -3.13
N ILE A 319 -0.41 6.94 -2.39
CA ILE A 319 -0.76 6.37 -1.08
C ILE A 319 -1.81 5.26 -1.13
N ALA A 320 -2.48 5.06 -2.24
CA ALA A 320 -3.38 3.94 -2.50
C ALA A 320 -3.57 3.81 -4.01
N ASN A 321 -3.37 2.61 -4.56
CA ASN A 321 -3.46 2.33 -5.99
C ASN A 321 -4.90 2.44 -6.52
N GLU A 322 -5.78 1.54 -6.11
CA GLU A 322 -7.12 1.39 -6.68
C GLU A 322 -8.22 1.18 -5.63
N PRO A 323 -8.56 2.23 -4.88
CA PRO A 323 -9.71 2.16 -3.97
C PRO A 323 -11.01 1.82 -4.72
N ASN A 324 -11.73 0.80 -4.23
CA ASN A 324 -12.96 0.32 -4.86
C ASN A 324 -13.96 -0.19 -3.82
N GLY A 325 -15.25 -0.20 -4.16
CA GLY A 325 -16.32 -0.62 -3.25
C GLY A 325 -16.46 0.26 -1.99
N VAL A 326 -15.91 1.48 -2.00
CA VAL A 326 -15.84 2.39 -0.87
C VAL A 326 -16.13 3.83 -1.30
N SER A 327 -16.63 4.66 -0.39
CA SER A 327 -16.95 6.05 -0.71
C SER A 327 -15.72 6.93 -0.83
N TRP A 328 -15.81 8.01 -1.61
CA TRP A 328 -14.77 9.04 -1.66
C TRP A 328 -14.45 9.62 -0.27
N SER A 329 -15.46 9.82 0.58
CA SER A 329 -15.24 10.32 1.94
C SER A 329 -14.37 9.41 2.80
N SER A 330 -14.46 8.09 2.62
CA SER A 330 -13.60 7.11 3.30
C SER A 330 -12.17 7.20 2.78
N ILE A 331 -11.98 7.28 1.44
CA ILE A 331 -10.67 7.44 0.81
C ILE A 331 -10.01 8.75 1.27
N LYS A 332 -10.76 9.84 1.26
CA LYS A 332 -10.30 11.15 1.75
C LYS A 332 -9.85 11.08 3.22
N SER A 333 -10.64 10.43 4.08
CA SER A 333 -10.29 10.24 5.49
C SER A 333 -8.98 9.46 5.68
N TYR A 334 -8.75 8.44 4.85
CA TYR A 334 -7.49 7.72 4.80
C TYR A 334 -6.33 8.65 4.39
N ALA A 335 -6.50 9.38 3.29
CA ALA A 335 -5.48 10.29 2.77
C ALA A 335 -5.08 11.35 3.80
N GLU A 336 -6.06 11.97 4.47
CA GLU A 336 -5.84 12.99 5.50
C GLU A 336 -5.16 12.46 6.77
N GLN A 337 -5.08 11.14 6.93
CA GLN A 337 -4.32 10.48 8.00
C GLN A 337 -2.90 10.05 7.57
N VAL A 338 -2.69 9.72 6.29
CA VAL A 338 -1.39 9.27 5.77
C VAL A 338 -0.51 10.45 5.34
N ILE A 339 -1.08 11.46 4.69
CA ILE A 339 -0.34 12.62 4.20
C ILE A 339 0.48 13.32 5.30
N PRO A 340 -0.05 13.57 6.51
CA PRO A 340 0.75 14.17 7.59
C PRO A 340 1.96 13.33 7.99
N VAL A 341 1.90 12.00 7.87
CA VAL A 341 3.03 11.11 8.14
C VAL A 341 4.17 11.36 7.17
N ILE A 342 3.86 11.47 5.88
CA ILE A 342 4.83 11.84 4.83
C ILE A 342 5.37 13.24 5.08
N ARG A 343 4.50 14.22 5.32
CA ARG A 343 4.85 15.64 5.50
C ARG A 343 5.74 15.92 6.71
N ASN A 344 5.70 15.07 7.73
CA ASN A 344 6.59 15.18 8.89
C ASN A 344 8.06 14.98 8.53
N ALA A 345 8.35 14.19 7.50
CA ALA A 345 9.70 13.90 7.04
C ALA A 345 10.04 14.65 5.74
N ASP A 346 9.10 14.70 4.80
CA ASP A 346 9.24 15.24 3.44
C ASP A 346 8.10 16.26 3.19
N PRO A 347 8.30 17.53 3.60
CA PRO A 347 7.22 18.52 3.64
C PRO A 347 6.80 19.06 2.27
N ASP A 348 7.61 18.95 1.26
CA ASP A 348 7.40 19.50 -0.09
C ASP A 348 7.13 18.44 -1.17
N ALA A 349 7.17 17.16 -0.83
CA ALA A 349 6.88 16.09 -1.76
C ALA A 349 5.46 16.16 -2.34
N ILE A 350 5.30 15.63 -3.55
CA ILE A 350 3.98 15.39 -4.14
C ILE A 350 3.40 14.10 -3.56
N VAL A 351 2.12 14.15 -3.19
CA VAL A 351 1.35 12.98 -2.81
C VAL A 351 0.22 12.77 -3.81
N ILE A 352 0.12 11.57 -4.37
CA ILE A 352 -0.96 11.16 -5.25
C ILE A 352 -1.95 10.30 -4.45
N VAL A 353 -3.22 10.63 -4.56
CA VAL A 353 -4.31 9.94 -3.87
C VAL A 353 -5.12 9.14 -4.89
N GLY A 354 -5.21 7.83 -4.70
CA GLY A 354 -6.10 6.97 -5.47
C GLY A 354 -7.55 7.43 -5.35
N THR A 355 -8.30 7.40 -6.44
CA THR A 355 -9.70 7.83 -6.46
C THR A 355 -10.66 6.64 -6.45
N ARG A 356 -11.95 6.88 -6.18
CA ARG A 356 -12.95 5.82 -6.09
C ARG A 356 -13.10 5.03 -7.39
N ALA A 357 -13.54 3.79 -7.27
CA ALA A 357 -13.87 2.88 -8.37
C ALA A 357 -12.65 2.59 -9.26
N TRP A 358 -11.61 1.97 -8.64
CA TRP A 358 -10.34 1.62 -9.30
C TRP A 358 -9.65 2.84 -9.91
N SER A 359 -9.52 3.89 -9.13
CA SER A 359 -8.92 5.17 -9.53
C SER A 359 -9.52 5.79 -10.81
N SER A 360 -10.81 5.55 -11.09
CA SER A 360 -11.52 6.10 -12.25
C SER A 360 -12.34 7.36 -11.95
N LEU A 361 -12.14 8.03 -10.81
CA LEU A 361 -12.99 9.13 -10.34
C LEU A 361 -14.47 8.71 -10.18
N GLY A 362 -14.71 7.46 -9.84
CA GLY A 362 -16.05 6.92 -9.65
C GLY A 362 -16.74 6.42 -10.92
N VAL A 363 -16.21 6.65 -12.12
CA VAL A 363 -16.90 6.32 -13.39
C VAL A 363 -17.21 4.85 -13.51
N SER A 364 -16.31 3.96 -13.08
CA SER A 364 -16.51 2.50 -13.13
C SER A 364 -17.67 2.01 -12.23
N GLU A 365 -18.13 2.84 -11.29
CA GLU A 365 -19.27 2.56 -10.40
C GLU A 365 -20.41 3.56 -10.57
N GLY A 366 -20.51 4.22 -11.74
CA GLY A 366 -21.59 5.14 -12.08
C GLY A 366 -21.52 6.52 -11.42
N GLY A 367 -20.36 6.85 -10.80
CA GLY A 367 -20.04 8.19 -10.28
C GLY A 367 -19.35 9.07 -11.31
N ASN A 368 -18.76 10.16 -10.85
CA ASN A 368 -17.97 11.06 -11.69
C ASN A 368 -17.01 11.92 -10.82
N GLU A 369 -16.22 12.75 -11.47
CA GLU A 369 -15.20 13.63 -10.90
C GLU A 369 -15.70 14.63 -9.84
N ASN A 370 -16.99 14.92 -9.80
CA ASN A 370 -17.53 15.94 -8.89
C ASN A 370 -17.42 15.55 -7.41
N GLU A 371 -17.37 14.26 -7.08
CA GLU A 371 -17.19 13.85 -5.69
C GLU A 371 -15.82 14.29 -5.14
N VAL A 372 -14.78 14.29 -5.96
CA VAL A 372 -13.44 14.78 -5.60
C VAL A 372 -13.40 16.31 -5.67
N ILE A 373 -13.92 16.90 -6.76
CA ILE A 373 -13.92 18.35 -6.98
C ILE A 373 -14.62 19.10 -5.85
N ASN A 374 -15.78 18.61 -5.40
CA ASN A 374 -16.59 19.26 -4.38
C ASN A 374 -16.09 18.99 -2.94
N SER A 375 -15.23 17.99 -2.76
CA SER A 375 -14.66 17.64 -1.45
C SER A 375 -13.21 17.17 -1.61
N PRO A 376 -12.29 18.04 -2.07
CA PRO A 376 -10.90 17.68 -2.22
C PRO A 376 -10.26 17.34 -0.87
N VAL A 377 -9.13 16.60 -0.92
CA VAL A 377 -8.31 16.35 0.26
C VAL A 377 -7.79 17.68 0.81
N ASN A 378 -7.87 17.85 2.12
CA ASN A 378 -7.46 19.07 2.81
C ASN A 378 -5.93 19.09 3.05
N ALA A 379 -5.16 19.11 1.97
CA ALA A 379 -3.70 19.21 2.02
C ALA A 379 -3.19 19.87 0.74
N GLY A 380 -2.07 20.57 0.84
CA GLY A 380 -1.36 21.13 -0.32
C GLY A 380 -0.50 20.08 -1.03
N ASN A 381 -0.12 20.36 -2.25
CA ASN A 381 0.79 19.53 -3.06
C ASN A 381 0.28 18.10 -3.27
N VAL A 382 -1.04 17.96 -3.49
CA VAL A 382 -1.75 16.70 -3.71
C VAL A 382 -2.22 16.61 -5.15
N MET A 383 -2.06 15.46 -5.78
CA MET A 383 -2.64 15.10 -7.07
C MET A 383 -3.57 13.90 -6.90
N TYR A 384 -4.44 13.69 -7.89
CA TYR A 384 -5.42 12.60 -7.88
C TYR A 384 -5.12 11.61 -9.00
N ALA A 385 -5.07 10.32 -8.65
CA ALA A 385 -4.85 9.26 -9.61
C ALA A 385 -6.07 9.08 -10.54
N PHE A 386 -5.77 8.76 -11.79
CA PHE A 386 -6.73 8.27 -12.76
C PHE A 386 -6.16 7.06 -13.48
N HIS A 387 -6.95 5.96 -13.55
CA HIS A 387 -6.58 4.74 -14.23
C HIS A 387 -7.51 4.44 -15.39
N PHE A 388 -6.96 3.94 -16.48
CA PHE A 388 -7.74 3.48 -17.62
C PHE A 388 -7.03 2.36 -18.40
N TYR A 389 -7.83 1.59 -19.13
CA TYR A 389 -7.36 0.60 -20.09
C TYR A 389 -8.04 0.88 -21.43
N ALA A 390 -7.23 1.20 -22.45
CA ALA A 390 -7.72 1.85 -23.67
C ALA A 390 -8.75 1.03 -24.45
N ALA A 391 -8.64 -0.30 -24.44
CA ALA A 391 -9.59 -1.18 -25.11
C ALA A 391 -10.92 -1.35 -24.35
N SER A 392 -11.02 -0.87 -23.10
CA SER A 392 -12.23 -0.96 -22.27
C SER A 392 -12.85 0.40 -21.99
N HIS A 393 -12.03 1.43 -21.85
CA HIS A 393 -12.43 2.74 -21.33
C HIS A 393 -12.46 3.78 -22.45
N GLY A 394 -13.67 4.08 -22.93
CA GLY A 394 -13.91 4.95 -24.07
C GLY A 394 -14.09 6.44 -23.72
N ASP A 395 -14.92 7.14 -24.50
CA ASP A 395 -15.09 8.59 -24.43
C ASP A 395 -15.62 9.11 -23.10
N ASN A 396 -16.48 8.36 -22.41
CA ASN A 396 -16.99 8.77 -21.10
C ASN A 396 -15.84 8.92 -20.06
N TYR A 397 -14.85 8.03 -20.09
CA TYR A 397 -13.65 8.13 -19.24
C TYR A 397 -12.77 9.29 -19.68
N ARG A 398 -12.51 9.46 -20.98
CA ARG A 398 -11.74 10.57 -21.53
C ARG A 398 -12.36 11.93 -21.17
N GLN A 399 -13.66 12.06 -21.29
CA GLN A 399 -14.40 13.26 -20.92
C GLN A 399 -14.31 13.54 -19.41
N THR A 400 -14.38 12.50 -18.57
CA THR A 400 -14.22 12.63 -17.12
C THR A 400 -12.83 13.13 -16.77
N LEU A 401 -11.76 12.54 -17.32
CA LEU A 401 -10.41 13.04 -17.13
C LEU A 401 -10.25 14.49 -17.58
N SER A 402 -10.82 14.84 -18.75
CA SER A 402 -10.77 16.22 -19.29
C SER A 402 -11.43 17.24 -18.35
N ARG A 403 -12.63 16.93 -17.85
CA ARG A 403 -13.34 17.81 -16.90
C ARG A 403 -12.61 17.91 -15.55
N ALA A 404 -12.07 16.79 -15.05
CA ALA A 404 -11.30 16.76 -13.82
C ALA A 404 -10.01 17.59 -13.91
N ALA A 405 -9.20 17.38 -14.97
CA ALA A 405 -7.93 18.07 -15.17
C ALA A 405 -8.06 19.60 -15.38
N ALA A 406 -9.26 20.08 -15.70
CA ALA A 406 -9.59 21.50 -15.73
C ALA A 406 -9.83 22.10 -14.33
N ARG A 407 -10.04 21.28 -13.30
CA ARG A 407 -10.49 21.70 -11.97
C ARG A 407 -9.58 21.24 -10.82
N ILE A 408 -8.93 20.10 -10.95
CA ILE A 408 -8.06 19.48 -9.96
C ILE A 408 -6.80 18.90 -10.61
N PRO A 409 -5.68 18.78 -9.88
CA PRO A 409 -4.44 18.22 -10.43
C PRO A 409 -4.57 16.70 -10.59
N MET A 410 -4.40 16.21 -11.82
CA MET A 410 -4.54 14.81 -12.20
C MET A 410 -3.21 14.18 -12.58
N PHE A 411 -3.05 12.90 -12.25
CA PHE A 411 -1.96 12.05 -12.71
C PHE A 411 -2.53 10.69 -13.15
N VAL A 412 -2.18 10.21 -14.33
CA VAL A 412 -2.52 8.86 -14.78
C VAL A 412 -1.42 7.92 -14.30
N THR A 413 -1.52 7.45 -13.06
CA THR A 413 -0.49 6.61 -12.42
C THR A 413 -0.49 5.18 -12.97
N GLU A 414 -1.58 4.76 -13.60
CA GLU A 414 -1.65 3.49 -14.29
C GLU A 414 -2.54 3.57 -15.53
N PHE A 415 -2.07 3.02 -16.66
CA PHE A 415 -2.92 2.77 -17.82
C PHE A 415 -2.43 1.57 -18.62
N GLY A 416 -3.37 0.92 -19.33
CA GLY A 416 -3.08 -0.14 -20.30
C GLY A 416 -3.57 0.20 -21.71
N THR A 417 -2.94 -0.42 -22.72
CA THR A 417 -3.33 -0.30 -24.14
C THR A 417 -4.35 -1.38 -24.56
N VAL A 418 -4.63 -2.30 -23.65
CA VAL A 418 -5.48 -3.50 -23.80
C VAL A 418 -6.76 -3.37 -22.98
N THR A 419 -7.48 -4.46 -22.71
CA THR A 419 -8.66 -4.45 -21.84
C THR A 419 -8.27 -4.31 -20.36
N TYR A 420 -9.25 -3.98 -19.50
CA TYR A 420 -9.05 -3.84 -18.05
C TYR A 420 -8.57 -5.11 -17.34
N THR A 421 -8.65 -6.26 -18.01
CA THR A 421 -8.13 -7.52 -17.49
C THR A 421 -6.61 -7.67 -17.64
N GLY A 422 -5.94 -6.71 -18.28
CA GLY A 422 -4.52 -6.81 -18.65
C GLY A 422 -4.29 -7.60 -19.94
N ASP A 423 -5.32 -8.25 -20.47
CA ASP A 423 -5.27 -9.08 -21.66
C ASP A 423 -6.09 -8.52 -22.84
N GLY A 424 -6.10 -9.25 -23.95
CA GLY A 424 -6.74 -8.86 -25.20
C GLY A 424 -5.79 -8.18 -26.17
N GLY A 425 -6.34 -7.72 -27.29
CA GLY A 425 -5.56 -6.98 -28.32
C GLY A 425 -5.26 -5.55 -27.90
N VAL A 426 -4.17 -5.00 -28.40
CA VAL A 426 -3.87 -3.58 -28.28
C VAL A 426 -4.87 -2.77 -29.12
N ASP A 427 -5.62 -1.87 -28.48
CA ASP A 427 -6.44 -0.89 -29.19
C ASP A 427 -5.61 0.36 -29.53
N GLN A 428 -5.01 0.34 -30.69
CA GLN A 428 -4.15 1.44 -31.18
C GLN A 428 -4.91 2.75 -31.33
N SER A 429 -6.15 2.70 -31.78
CA SER A 429 -6.98 3.88 -32.01
C SER A 429 -7.35 4.57 -30.70
N SER A 430 -7.88 3.79 -29.76
CA SER A 430 -8.25 4.31 -28.44
C SER A 430 -7.02 4.75 -27.66
N SER A 431 -5.91 3.99 -27.71
CA SER A 431 -4.64 4.38 -27.07
C SER A 431 -4.13 5.73 -27.63
N THR A 432 -4.19 5.92 -28.95
CA THR A 432 -3.80 7.19 -29.57
C THR A 432 -4.68 8.34 -29.10
N ALA A 433 -5.99 8.13 -29.00
CA ALA A 433 -6.92 9.14 -28.48
C ALA A 433 -6.60 9.53 -27.03
N TRP A 434 -6.24 8.53 -26.19
CA TRP A 434 -5.78 8.76 -24.81
C TRP A 434 -4.47 9.55 -24.74
N PHE A 435 -3.47 9.15 -25.52
CA PHE A 435 -2.19 9.88 -25.56
C PHE A 435 -2.37 11.35 -25.96
N ASN A 436 -3.14 11.58 -27.03
CA ASN A 436 -3.42 12.95 -27.49
C ASN A 436 -4.14 13.79 -26.43
N LEU A 437 -5.05 13.19 -25.68
CA LEU A 437 -5.73 13.86 -24.59
C LEU A 437 -4.76 14.19 -23.46
N MET A 438 -3.96 13.23 -22.97
CA MET A 438 -3.01 13.45 -21.90
C MET A 438 -1.97 14.52 -22.26
N ASP A 439 -1.49 14.53 -23.51
CA ASP A 439 -0.58 15.57 -24.02
C ASP A 439 -1.22 16.95 -24.04
N SER A 440 -2.44 17.05 -24.55
CA SER A 440 -3.17 18.34 -24.62
C SER A 440 -3.43 18.92 -23.23
N LEU A 441 -3.63 18.05 -22.24
CA LEU A 441 -3.88 18.41 -20.85
C LEU A 441 -2.59 18.54 -20.02
N LYS A 442 -1.43 18.13 -20.56
CA LYS A 442 -0.18 17.95 -19.80
C LYS A 442 -0.39 17.08 -18.55
N VAL A 443 -1.08 15.98 -18.68
CA VAL A 443 -1.27 14.99 -17.63
C VAL A 443 -0.18 13.93 -17.75
N SER A 444 0.62 13.80 -16.71
CA SER A 444 1.69 12.79 -16.58
C SER A 444 1.13 11.37 -16.48
N TYR A 445 1.92 10.37 -16.92
CA TYR A 445 1.45 9.00 -16.93
C TYR A 445 2.52 7.93 -16.73
N ALA A 446 2.11 6.76 -16.20
CA ALA A 446 2.88 5.52 -16.15
C ALA A 446 2.07 4.37 -16.78
N ASN A 447 2.68 3.63 -17.72
CA ASN A 447 2.04 2.48 -18.34
C ASN A 447 2.18 1.20 -17.51
N TRP A 448 1.12 0.44 -17.41
CA TRP A 448 1.13 -0.92 -16.91
C TRP A 448 1.39 -1.90 -18.06
N THR A 449 2.52 -2.67 -18.14
CA THR A 449 3.50 -2.84 -17.07
C THR A 449 4.90 -3.18 -17.65
N PHE A 450 5.95 -2.73 -17.01
CA PHE A 450 7.35 -3.00 -17.37
C PHE A 450 7.79 -4.37 -16.84
N SER A 451 7.24 -5.43 -17.44
CA SER A 451 7.48 -6.82 -17.07
C SER A 451 7.42 -7.73 -18.29
N ASP A 452 7.79 -9.01 -18.12
CA ASP A 452 7.61 -10.07 -19.11
C ASP A 452 6.47 -11.04 -18.76
N HIS A 453 5.46 -10.53 -18.02
CA HIS A 453 4.26 -11.28 -17.70
C HIS A 453 3.57 -11.80 -18.96
N THR A 454 2.77 -12.84 -18.82
CA THR A 454 2.03 -13.43 -19.95
C THR A 454 0.96 -12.51 -20.52
N GLU A 455 0.40 -11.62 -19.70
CA GLU A 455 -0.61 -10.61 -20.11
C GLU A 455 -0.15 -9.76 -21.29
N SER A 456 -1.10 -9.37 -22.14
CA SER A 456 -0.84 -8.52 -23.30
C SER A 456 -0.40 -7.11 -22.94
N SER A 457 -0.74 -6.62 -21.73
CA SER A 457 -0.31 -5.33 -21.16
C SER A 457 1.20 -5.29 -20.88
N ALA A 458 1.85 -6.44 -20.67
CA ALA A 458 3.28 -6.50 -20.39
C ALA A 458 4.10 -5.96 -21.56
N ALA A 459 5.12 -5.17 -21.25
CA ALA A 459 5.99 -4.55 -22.26
C ALA A 459 6.89 -5.57 -22.96
N PHE A 460 7.37 -6.57 -22.22
CA PHE A 460 8.36 -7.53 -22.72
C PHE A 460 7.73 -8.86 -23.14
N LYS A 461 8.36 -9.51 -24.11
CA LYS A 461 8.09 -10.91 -24.44
C LYS A 461 8.51 -11.82 -23.28
N ALA A 462 7.80 -12.93 -23.11
CA ALA A 462 8.09 -13.91 -22.07
C ALA A 462 9.57 -14.35 -22.09
N GLY A 463 10.18 -14.41 -20.91
CA GLY A 463 11.58 -14.79 -20.70
C GLY A 463 12.60 -13.67 -20.86
N THR A 464 12.21 -12.47 -21.28
CA THR A 464 13.11 -11.32 -21.40
C THR A 464 13.79 -10.98 -20.07
N CYS A 465 13.05 -11.04 -18.96
CA CYS A 465 13.56 -10.72 -17.63
C CYS A 465 14.56 -11.77 -17.06
N SER A 466 14.73 -12.89 -17.73
CA SER A 466 15.77 -13.88 -17.41
C SER A 466 17.07 -13.61 -18.15
N GLY A 467 17.10 -12.65 -19.06
CA GLY A 467 18.24 -12.22 -19.84
C GLY A 467 18.82 -10.88 -19.39
N SER A 468 19.66 -10.30 -20.23
CA SER A 468 20.31 -8.99 -20.01
C SER A 468 20.02 -7.97 -21.12
N ASN A 469 19.27 -8.37 -22.16
CA ASN A 469 18.92 -7.46 -23.26
C ASN A 469 17.47 -6.95 -23.09
N TYR A 470 17.34 -5.65 -22.86
CA TYR A 470 16.07 -4.96 -22.69
C TYR A 470 15.87 -3.83 -23.70
N ALA A 471 16.88 -3.55 -24.53
CA ALA A 471 16.86 -2.46 -25.48
C ALA A 471 16.24 -2.86 -26.83
N GLY A 472 15.72 -1.86 -27.52
CA GLY A 472 15.14 -2.00 -28.86
C GLY A 472 13.77 -2.70 -28.84
N THR A 473 13.18 -2.90 -30.04
CA THR A 473 11.81 -3.43 -30.17
C THR A 473 11.74 -4.95 -30.27
N SER A 474 12.86 -5.63 -30.50
CA SER A 474 12.88 -7.09 -30.71
C SER A 474 12.43 -7.89 -29.48
N VAL A 475 12.63 -7.35 -28.29
CA VAL A 475 12.25 -7.95 -26.98
C VAL A 475 10.84 -7.55 -26.53
N LEU A 476 10.18 -6.64 -27.25
CA LEU A 476 8.91 -6.05 -26.84
C LEU A 476 7.70 -6.79 -27.43
N LYS A 477 6.61 -6.79 -26.67
CA LYS A 477 5.25 -7.08 -27.16
C LYS A 477 4.70 -5.84 -27.86
N GLU A 478 3.53 -5.97 -28.51
CA GLU A 478 2.86 -4.89 -29.21
C GLU A 478 2.58 -3.68 -28.30
N SER A 479 2.07 -3.91 -27.08
CA SER A 479 1.86 -2.88 -26.08
C SER A 479 3.17 -2.12 -25.79
N GLY A 480 4.26 -2.85 -25.53
CA GLY A 480 5.57 -2.27 -25.27
C GLY A 480 6.11 -1.44 -26.43
N ILE A 481 5.93 -1.90 -27.68
CA ILE A 481 6.35 -1.15 -28.88
C ILE A 481 5.58 0.17 -28.98
N LEU A 482 4.26 0.13 -28.82
CA LEU A 482 3.40 1.33 -28.90
C LEU A 482 3.77 2.34 -27.81
N VAL A 483 3.85 1.89 -26.56
CA VAL A 483 4.13 2.75 -25.40
C VAL A 483 5.55 3.34 -25.46
N ARG A 484 6.57 2.51 -25.81
CA ARG A 484 7.93 3.00 -25.98
C ARG A 484 7.99 4.10 -27.04
N SER A 485 7.35 3.90 -28.19
CA SER A 485 7.33 4.92 -29.25
C SER A 485 6.76 6.27 -28.76
N ARG A 486 5.82 6.20 -27.79
CA ARG A 486 5.19 7.38 -27.22
C ARG A 486 6.05 8.05 -26.16
N ILE A 487 6.66 7.27 -25.28
CA ILE A 487 7.58 7.78 -24.24
C ILE A 487 8.79 8.47 -24.89
N MET A 488 9.31 7.94 -25.99
CA MET A 488 10.47 8.51 -26.72
C MET A 488 10.18 9.83 -27.42
N THR A 489 8.94 10.30 -27.48
CA THR A 489 8.67 11.64 -28.06
C THR A 489 9.29 12.72 -27.17
N SER A 490 9.79 13.81 -27.78
CA SER A 490 10.45 14.89 -27.03
C SER A 490 9.53 15.50 -25.97
N ASP A 491 10.03 15.63 -24.75
CA ASP A 491 9.28 16.21 -23.61
C ASP A 491 9.23 17.72 -23.66
N ASN A 492 10.24 18.35 -24.30
CA ASN A 492 10.38 19.81 -24.40
C ASN A 492 10.22 20.48 -23.01
N PHE A 493 10.94 19.96 -22.01
CA PHE A 493 10.88 20.52 -20.66
C PHE A 493 11.34 21.99 -20.65
N PRO A 494 10.56 22.88 -20.00
CA PRO A 494 10.98 24.27 -19.82
C PRO A 494 12.20 24.32 -18.87
N THR A 495 13.18 25.14 -19.21
CA THR A 495 14.44 25.30 -18.46
C THR A 495 14.60 26.64 -17.74
N SER A 496 13.58 27.49 -17.82
CA SER A 496 13.56 28.82 -17.17
C SER A 496 12.13 29.33 -16.97
#